data_b0123cadf067190244055cec60dc85f8
#
_entry.id   b0123cadf067190244055cec60dc85f8
#
_cell.length_a   1.000
_cell.length_b   1.000
_cell.length_c   1.000
_cell.angle_alpha   90.00
_cell.angle_beta   90.00
_cell.angle_gamma   90.00
#
_symmetry.space_group_name_H-M   'P 1'
#
loop_
_entity.id
_entity.type
_entity.pdbx_description
1 polymer ?
#
loop_
_entity_poly.entity_id
_entity_poly.type
_entity_poly.pdbx_seq_one_letter_code
_entity_poly.pdbx_strand_id
1 'polypeptide(L)'
;NNPETFYLLGSAVGPAPYPDMVAHFQSVISEEIKKQLKEQEGRENPDYLIACVGGGSNAAGTFFHYLDNEKVQLIQAEAAGLGVDTDKNAATLHNGKIGVLHGSKVLFLQDKQGKAIDPYSISAGLDYPGVGPLHCHLATSGRARAIAITDQEALDAALQLTRLEGIIPAIESSHALAALNKIEFQPSDVVVLTVSGRGDKDMETYSKYFDK
;
A
#
# COMPACT_ATOMS: atom_id res chain seq x y z
N ASN A 1 25.46 -7.09 -12.01
CA ASN A 1 25.42 -7.38 -13.45
C ASN A 1 25.68 -8.87 -13.66
N ASN A 2 24.62 -9.65 -13.73
CA ASN A 2 24.63 -11.07 -13.96
C ASN A 2 23.84 -11.36 -15.25
N PRO A 3 24.47 -11.38 -16.43
CA PRO A 3 23.77 -11.51 -17.71
C PRO A 3 23.02 -12.84 -17.87
N GLU A 4 23.41 -13.86 -17.12
CA GLU A 4 22.76 -15.18 -17.10
C GLU A 4 21.56 -15.26 -16.15
N THR A 5 21.24 -14.16 -15.44
CA THR A 5 20.14 -14.14 -14.47
C THR A 5 18.91 -13.50 -15.09
N PHE A 6 17.78 -14.22 -15.05
CA PHE A 6 16.47 -13.65 -15.36
C PHE A 6 15.84 -13.07 -14.09
N TYR A 7 15.54 -11.77 -14.12
CA TYR A 7 14.86 -11.10 -13.01
C TYR A 7 13.35 -11.08 -13.24
N LEU A 8 12.63 -11.84 -12.42
CA LEU A 8 11.17 -11.86 -12.45
C LEU A 8 10.62 -10.74 -11.56
N LEU A 9 10.16 -9.66 -12.18
CA LEU A 9 9.57 -8.51 -11.49
C LEU A 9 8.11 -8.79 -11.14
N GLY A 10 7.77 -8.73 -9.84
CA GLY A 10 6.41 -8.96 -9.33
C GLY A 10 5.70 -7.70 -8.82
N SER A 11 6.35 -6.54 -8.83
CA SER A 11 5.79 -5.28 -8.34
C SER A 11 5.41 -4.32 -9.47
N ALA A 12 4.50 -3.36 -9.18
CA ALA A 12 4.08 -2.33 -10.13
C ALA A 12 5.08 -1.15 -10.21
N VAL A 13 6.39 -1.47 -10.27
CA VAL A 13 7.50 -0.52 -10.34
C VAL A 13 8.31 -0.71 -11.63
N GLY A 14 9.21 0.21 -11.91
CA GLY A 14 10.05 0.16 -13.10
C GLY A 14 9.42 0.83 -14.32
N PRO A 15 10.06 0.76 -15.50
CA PRO A 15 9.59 1.41 -16.71
C PRO A 15 8.41 0.66 -17.35
N ALA A 16 7.71 1.33 -18.27
CA ALA A 16 6.74 0.65 -19.12
C ALA A 16 7.43 -0.52 -19.87
N PRO A 17 6.74 -1.67 -20.06
CA PRO A 17 5.33 -1.92 -19.75
C PRO A 17 5.06 -2.58 -18.37
N TYR A 18 6.07 -2.74 -17.51
CA TYR A 18 5.95 -3.55 -16.30
C TYR A 18 4.84 -3.09 -15.33
N PRO A 19 4.69 -1.79 -14.99
CA PRO A 19 3.61 -1.36 -14.10
C PRO A 19 2.23 -1.70 -14.64
N ASP A 20 2.00 -1.50 -15.94
CA ASP A 20 0.72 -1.78 -16.59
C ASP A 20 0.41 -3.27 -16.63
N MET A 21 1.43 -4.10 -16.94
CA MET A 21 1.29 -5.56 -16.93
C MET A 21 0.91 -6.08 -15.53
N VAL A 22 1.62 -5.60 -14.51
CA VAL A 22 1.33 -6.01 -13.13
C VAL A 22 -0.05 -5.53 -12.69
N ALA A 23 -0.42 -4.28 -12.97
CA ALA A 23 -1.73 -3.75 -12.67
C ALA A 23 -2.84 -4.59 -13.35
N HIS A 24 -2.66 -4.94 -14.62
CA HIS A 24 -3.59 -5.78 -15.35
C HIS A 24 -3.74 -7.18 -14.73
N PHE A 25 -2.65 -7.86 -14.40
CA PHE A 25 -2.73 -9.19 -13.79
C PHE A 25 -3.31 -9.15 -12.36
N GLN A 26 -3.10 -8.07 -11.62
CA GLN A 26 -3.69 -7.86 -10.30
C GLN A 26 -5.15 -7.37 -10.35
N SER A 27 -5.65 -6.94 -11.52
CA SER A 27 -6.99 -6.35 -11.64
C SER A 27 -8.14 -7.28 -11.27
N VAL A 28 -7.90 -8.60 -11.24
CA VAL A 28 -8.85 -9.60 -10.72
C VAL A 28 -9.34 -9.23 -9.31
N ILE A 29 -8.51 -8.56 -8.49
CA ILE A 29 -8.89 -8.10 -7.15
C ILE A 29 -10.10 -7.16 -7.24
N SER A 30 -10.01 -6.12 -8.05
CA SER A 30 -11.11 -5.15 -8.20
C SER A 30 -12.30 -5.69 -8.99
N GLU A 31 -12.10 -6.66 -9.87
CA GLU A 31 -13.18 -7.37 -10.53
C GLU A 31 -14.02 -8.17 -9.51
N GLU A 32 -13.36 -8.93 -8.65
CA GLU A 32 -14.01 -9.68 -7.58
C GLU A 32 -14.66 -8.76 -6.53
N ILE A 33 -14.04 -7.62 -6.19
CA ILE A 33 -14.66 -6.62 -5.33
C ILE A 33 -16.01 -6.18 -5.89
N LYS A 34 -16.09 -5.83 -7.18
CA LYS A 34 -17.36 -5.44 -7.82
C LYS A 34 -18.43 -6.54 -7.70
N LYS A 35 -18.02 -7.78 -8.02
CA LYS A 35 -18.93 -8.92 -7.97
C LYS A 35 -19.45 -9.15 -6.55
N GLN A 36 -18.55 -9.21 -5.57
CA GLN A 36 -18.90 -9.49 -4.18
C GLN A 36 -19.73 -8.37 -3.54
N LEU A 37 -19.41 -7.10 -3.82
CA LEU A 37 -20.22 -5.97 -3.37
C LEU A 37 -21.62 -5.99 -3.99
N LYS A 38 -21.73 -6.39 -5.26
CA LYS A 38 -23.04 -6.54 -5.90
C LYS A 38 -23.90 -7.60 -5.20
N GLU A 39 -23.28 -8.71 -4.80
CA GLU A 39 -23.96 -9.80 -4.12
C GLU A 39 -24.31 -9.46 -2.67
N GLN A 40 -23.44 -8.73 -1.95
CA GLN A 40 -23.61 -8.47 -0.52
C GLN A 40 -24.36 -7.18 -0.22
N GLU A 41 -24.08 -6.12 -0.99
CA GLU A 41 -24.57 -4.75 -0.73
C GLU A 41 -25.51 -4.24 -1.83
N GLY A 42 -25.75 -5.01 -2.89
CA GLY A 42 -26.58 -4.60 -4.02
C GLY A 42 -25.96 -3.50 -4.90
N ARG A 43 -24.70 -3.13 -4.66
CA ARG A 43 -23.95 -2.06 -5.38
C ARG A 43 -22.56 -2.55 -5.79
N GLU A 44 -22.02 -2.03 -6.88
CA GLU A 44 -20.69 -2.41 -7.38
C GLU A 44 -19.56 -1.46 -6.91
N ASN A 45 -19.94 -0.30 -6.42
CA ASN A 45 -18.98 0.73 -6.03
C ASN A 45 -19.01 0.94 -4.52
N PRO A 46 -17.90 0.77 -3.81
CA PRO A 46 -17.76 1.20 -2.42
C PRO A 46 -17.63 2.73 -2.36
N ASP A 47 -17.68 3.29 -1.15
CA ASP A 47 -17.34 4.69 -0.92
C ASP A 47 -15.83 4.86 -0.76
N TYR A 48 -15.16 3.88 -0.15
CA TYR A 48 -13.71 3.87 0.04
C TYR A 48 -13.08 2.55 -0.38
N LEU A 49 -11.92 2.66 -1.02
CA LEU A 49 -11.00 1.55 -1.27
C LEU A 49 -9.67 1.87 -0.58
N ILE A 50 -9.22 0.96 0.29
CA ILE A 50 -8.01 1.14 1.08
C ILE A 50 -7.04 0.00 0.80
N ALA A 51 -5.79 0.32 0.46
CA ALA A 51 -4.73 -0.66 0.28
C ALA A 51 -3.39 -0.11 0.75
N CYS A 52 -2.49 -0.98 1.23
CA CYS A 52 -1.13 -0.60 1.53
C CYS A 52 -0.31 -0.43 0.25
N VAL A 53 0.64 0.51 0.29
CA VAL A 53 1.49 0.85 -0.85
C VAL A 53 2.95 0.90 -0.46
N GLY A 54 3.73 -0.05 -1.03
CA GLY A 54 5.18 0.04 -1.17
C GLY A 54 5.47 0.18 -2.65
N GLY A 55 5.83 -0.91 -3.36
CA GLY A 55 5.84 -0.90 -4.82
C GLY A 55 4.45 -0.74 -5.45
N GLY A 56 3.39 -1.23 -4.77
CA GLY A 56 2.00 -0.91 -5.05
C GLY A 56 1.22 -1.92 -5.88
N SER A 57 1.68 -3.18 -6.02
CA SER A 57 0.98 -4.16 -6.87
C SER A 57 -0.43 -4.51 -6.38
N ASN A 58 -0.61 -4.76 -5.08
CA ASN A 58 -1.93 -5.03 -4.51
C ASN A 58 -2.88 -3.84 -4.64
N ALA A 59 -2.38 -2.63 -4.38
CA ALA A 59 -3.16 -1.40 -4.52
C ALA A 59 -3.54 -1.10 -5.97
N ALA A 60 -2.63 -1.37 -6.93
CA ALA A 60 -2.94 -1.26 -8.36
C ALA A 60 -4.10 -2.18 -8.74
N GLY A 61 -4.09 -3.43 -8.29
CA GLY A 61 -5.18 -4.37 -8.51
C GLY A 61 -6.49 -3.95 -7.83
N THR A 62 -6.41 -3.49 -6.58
CA THR A 62 -7.57 -3.01 -5.83
C THR A 62 -8.25 -1.82 -6.50
N PHE A 63 -7.47 -0.88 -7.05
CA PHE A 63 -7.98 0.36 -7.63
C PHE A 63 -8.32 0.26 -9.12
N PHE A 64 -7.86 -0.77 -9.83
CA PHE A 64 -7.83 -0.85 -11.29
C PHE A 64 -9.14 -0.43 -11.97
N HIS A 65 -10.27 -1.05 -11.61
CA HIS A 65 -11.58 -0.75 -12.20
C HIS A 65 -12.29 0.46 -11.59
N TYR A 66 -11.62 1.20 -10.70
CA TYR A 66 -12.16 2.37 -10.02
C TYR A 66 -11.35 3.65 -10.27
N LEU A 67 -10.28 3.56 -11.08
CA LEU A 67 -9.36 4.68 -11.32
C LEU A 67 -10.09 5.94 -11.83
N ASP A 68 -11.04 5.77 -12.75
CA ASP A 68 -11.80 6.85 -13.36
C ASP A 68 -13.12 7.16 -12.62
N ASN A 69 -13.42 6.44 -11.54
CA ASN A 69 -14.64 6.66 -10.77
C ASN A 69 -14.39 7.62 -9.59
N GLU A 70 -14.58 8.91 -9.81
CA GLU A 70 -14.33 9.95 -8.80
C GLU A 70 -15.23 9.85 -7.55
N LYS A 71 -16.31 9.07 -7.59
CA LYS A 71 -17.18 8.84 -6.43
C LYS A 71 -16.57 7.89 -5.42
N VAL A 72 -15.60 7.06 -5.84
CA VAL A 72 -14.88 6.13 -4.96
C VAL A 72 -13.60 6.78 -4.46
N GLN A 73 -13.46 6.92 -3.16
CA GLN A 73 -12.27 7.45 -2.52
C GLN A 73 -11.17 6.39 -2.50
N LEU A 74 -10.02 6.68 -3.09
CA LEU A 74 -8.86 5.78 -3.10
C LEU A 74 -7.87 6.20 -2.00
N ILE A 75 -7.53 5.28 -1.11
CA ILE A 75 -6.63 5.50 0.02
C ILE A 75 -5.40 4.62 -0.11
N GLN A 76 -4.24 5.26 -0.11
CA GLN A 76 -2.92 4.64 -0.18
C GLN A 76 -2.28 4.71 1.21
N ALA A 77 -2.22 3.59 1.93
CA ALA A 77 -1.55 3.52 3.22
C ALA A 77 -0.06 3.17 3.02
N GLU A 78 0.82 4.06 3.44
CA GLU A 78 2.28 3.87 3.33
C GLU A 78 2.95 3.77 4.71
N ALA A 79 4.13 3.15 4.75
CA ALA A 79 4.84 2.92 5.99
C ALA A 79 5.62 4.17 6.43
N ALA A 80 5.27 4.71 7.57
CA ALA A 80 5.97 5.83 8.20
C ALA A 80 7.05 5.38 9.21
N GLY A 81 7.28 4.08 9.38
CA GLY A 81 8.28 3.56 10.30
C GLY A 81 8.13 4.15 11.71
N LEU A 82 9.14 4.90 12.16
CA LEU A 82 9.10 5.60 13.45
C LEU A 82 8.47 6.98 13.39
N GLY A 83 7.96 7.40 12.25
CA GLY A 83 7.31 8.69 12.01
C GLY A 83 7.85 9.40 10.78
N VAL A 84 6.98 10.15 10.07
CA VAL A 84 7.32 10.86 8.82
C VAL A 84 8.40 11.94 9.00
N ASP A 85 8.52 12.49 10.20
CA ASP A 85 9.49 13.53 10.54
C ASP A 85 10.84 12.96 11.02
N THR A 86 11.01 11.61 10.94
CA THR A 86 12.24 10.92 11.34
C THR A 86 13.01 10.43 10.13
N ASP A 87 14.31 10.16 10.30
CA ASP A 87 15.13 9.52 9.26
C ASP A 87 14.79 8.02 9.05
N LYS A 88 13.93 7.46 9.92
CA LYS A 88 13.49 6.07 9.87
C LYS A 88 12.05 5.97 9.43
N ASN A 89 11.82 6.15 8.13
CA ASN A 89 10.51 5.98 7.49
C ASN A 89 10.67 5.49 6.04
N ALA A 90 9.58 4.99 5.48
CA ALA A 90 9.44 4.61 4.08
C ALA A 90 8.27 5.37 3.41
N ALA A 91 7.88 6.51 3.97
CA ALA A 91 6.75 7.34 3.53
C ALA A 91 7.08 8.12 2.24
N THR A 92 7.17 7.42 1.13
CA THR A 92 7.59 7.96 -0.16
C THR A 92 6.59 8.95 -0.75
N LEU A 93 5.29 8.69 -0.62
CA LEU A 93 4.23 9.60 -1.11
C LEU A 93 4.19 10.89 -0.30
N HIS A 94 4.65 10.85 0.94
CA HIS A 94 4.69 11.99 1.87
C HIS A 94 5.96 12.80 1.75
N ASN A 95 7.13 12.13 1.79
CA ASN A 95 8.45 12.75 1.90
C ASN A 95 9.28 12.68 0.61
N GLY A 96 8.86 11.87 -0.37
CA GLY A 96 9.60 11.65 -1.60
C GLY A 96 9.61 12.88 -2.50
N LYS A 97 10.64 12.95 -3.33
CA LYS A 97 10.77 13.95 -4.39
C LYS A 97 10.77 13.26 -5.74
N ILE A 98 10.29 13.97 -6.76
CA ILE A 98 10.29 13.45 -8.13
C ILE A 98 11.74 13.29 -8.62
N GLY A 99 12.02 12.12 -9.19
CA GLY A 99 13.29 11.80 -9.82
C GLY A 99 13.21 10.49 -10.59
N VAL A 100 14.33 9.96 -11.03
CA VAL A 100 14.40 8.68 -11.76
C VAL A 100 14.91 7.58 -10.84
N LEU A 101 14.07 6.59 -10.59
CA LEU A 101 14.41 5.39 -9.81
C LEU A 101 14.03 4.15 -10.62
N HIS A 102 14.94 3.18 -10.75
CA HIS A 102 14.73 1.93 -11.47
C HIS A 102 14.13 2.11 -12.88
N GLY A 103 14.57 3.17 -13.60
CA GLY A 103 14.15 3.45 -14.97
C GLY A 103 12.78 4.15 -15.11
N SER A 104 12.16 4.58 -14.01
CA SER A 104 10.89 5.32 -14.00
C SER A 104 11.04 6.68 -13.35
N LYS A 105 10.26 7.65 -13.82
CA LYS A 105 10.10 8.96 -13.16
C LYS A 105 9.01 8.85 -12.11
N VAL A 106 9.40 8.84 -10.83
CA VAL A 106 8.51 8.60 -9.69
C VAL A 106 8.91 9.46 -8.49
N LEU A 107 8.06 9.46 -7.45
CA LEU A 107 8.46 9.91 -6.13
C LEU A 107 9.35 8.85 -5.49
N PHE A 108 10.45 9.28 -4.87
CA PHE A 108 11.28 8.41 -4.03
C PHE A 108 12.01 9.20 -2.95
N LEU A 109 12.37 8.51 -1.87
CA LEU A 109 13.15 9.08 -0.78
C LEU A 109 14.57 9.32 -1.28
N GLN A 110 15.04 10.57 -1.23
CA GLN A 110 16.35 10.95 -1.75
C GLN A 110 17.04 11.99 -0.87
N ASP A 111 18.36 11.91 -0.87
CA ASP A 111 19.23 12.89 -0.21
C ASP A 111 19.29 14.22 -0.99
N LYS A 112 20.12 15.15 -0.49
CA LYS A 112 20.31 16.47 -1.13
C LYS A 112 20.99 16.39 -2.50
N GLN A 113 21.64 15.28 -2.80
CA GLN A 113 22.33 15.00 -4.08
C GLN A 113 21.40 14.24 -5.06
N GLY A 114 20.19 13.89 -4.66
CA GLY A 114 19.24 13.14 -5.49
C GLY A 114 19.49 11.63 -5.51
N LYS A 115 20.31 11.11 -4.60
CA LYS A 115 20.55 9.69 -4.44
C LYS A 115 19.48 9.08 -3.52
N ALA A 116 19.00 7.88 -3.85
CA ALA A 116 18.07 7.16 -2.99
C ALA A 116 18.66 6.92 -1.59
N ILE A 117 17.87 7.18 -0.57
CA ILE A 117 18.17 6.86 0.83
C ILE A 117 17.53 5.53 1.19
N ASP A 118 18.17 4.80 2.11
CA ASP A 118 17.62 3.55 2.62
C ASP A 118 16.33 3.84 3.40
N PRO A 119 15.22 3.23 3.02
CA PRO A 119 13.97 3.36 3.75
C PRO A 119 14.02 2.60 5.07
N TYR A 120 13.01 2.76 5.90
CA TYR A 120 12.86 2.00 7.12
C TYR A 120 11.39 1.66 7.38
N SER A 121 11.10 0.37 7.53
CA SER A 121 9.85 -0.16 8.05
C SER A 121 10.09 -1.56 8.64
N ILE A 122 9.33 -1.93 9.67
CA ILE A 122 9.27 -3.31 10.15
C ILE A 122 8.61 -4.26 9.14
N SER A 123 7.91 -3.70 8.17
CA SER A 123 7.25 -4.43 7.09
C SER A 123 8.19 -4.55 5.89
N ALA A 124 8.70 -5.76 5.64
CA ALA A 124 9.64 -6.01 4.55
C ALA A 124 9.07 -5.63 3.16
N GLY A 125 7.76 -5.82 2.96
CA GLY A 125 7.10 -5.50 1.69
C GLY A 125 6.85 -4.01 1.46
N LEU A 126 6.96 -3.16 2.50
CA LEU A 126 6.84 -1.70 2.41
C LEU A 126 8.18 -0.98 2.62
N ASP A 127 9.25 -1.72 2.87
CA ASP A 127 10.61 -1.20 3.03
C ASP A 127 11.25 -0.94 1.64
N TYR A 128 10.72 0.06 0.94
CA TYR A 128 11.11 0.44 -0.41
C TYR A 128 11.22 1.96 -0.53
N PRO A 129 12.32 2.50 -1.09
CA PRO A 129 12.56 3.94 -1.12
C PRO A 129 11.70 4.69 -2.13
N GLY A 130 10.95 4.00 -2.98
CA GLY A 130 10.16 4.57 -4.06
C GLY A 130 8.71 4.11 -4.03
N VAL A 131 8.00 4.44 -5.10
CA VAL A 131 6.61 4.02 -5.31
C VAL A 131 6.39 3.75 -6.81
N GLY A 132 5.42 2.89 -7.13
CA GLY A 132 5.06 2.63 -8.53
C GLY A 132 4.56 3.89 -9.26
N PRO A 133 4.81 4.02 -10.59
CA PRO A 133 4.41 5.20 -11.37
C PRO A 133 2.93 5.53 -11.26
N LEU A 134 2.06 4.50 -11.25
CA LEU A 134 0.61 4.67 -11.08
C LEU A 134 0.31 5.39 -9.75
N HIS A 135 0.87 4.90 -8.65
CA HIS A 135 0.59 5.44 -7.32
C HIS A 135 1.17 6.84 -7.12
N CYS A 136 2.33 7.11 -7.73
CA CYS A 136 2.90 8.44 -7.81
C CYS A 136 1.91 9.40 -8.53
N HIS A 137 1.37 8.99 -9.68
CA HIS A 137 0.40 9.77 -10.44
C HIS A 137 -0.89 10.00 -9.64
N LEU A 138 -1.45 8.95 -9.04
CA LEU A 138 -2.69 9.05 -8.26
C LEU A 138 -2.56 10.02 -7.08
N ALA A 139 -1.42 10.01 -6.38
CA ALA A 139 -1.15 10.93 -5.28
C ALA A 139 -0.93 12.37 -5.77
N THR A 140 -0.09 12.57 -6.80
CA THR A 140 0.25 13.91 -7.31
C THR A 140 -0.90 14.59 -8.04
N SER A 141 -1.81 13.83 -8.66
CA SER A 141 -3.03 14.36 -9.28
C SER A 141 -4.17 14.61 -8.28
N GLY A 142 -4.02 14.16 -7.03
CA GLY A 142 -5.09 14.23 -6.02
C GLY A 142 -6.19 13.18 -6.20
N ARG A 143 -6.01 12.21 -7.11
CA ARG A 143 -6.99 11.13 -7.31
C ARG A 143 -7.03 10.15 -6.14
N ALA A 144 -5.90 9.92 -5.48
CA ALA A 144 -5.82 9.11 -4.27
C ALA A 144 -5.19 9.91 -3.12
N ARG A 145 -5.68 9.69 -1.92
CA ARG A 145 -5.14 10.25 -0.68
C ARG A 145 -4.10 9.29 -0.10
N ALA A 146 -2.88 9.77 0.15
CA ALA A 146 -1.87 9.04 0.89
C ALA A 146 -2.04 9.25 2.40
N ILE A 147 -1.89 8.16 3.18
CA ILE A 147 -1.92 8.19 4.65
C ILE A 147 -0.68 7.45 5.16
N ALA A 148 0.14 8.17 5.89
CA ALA A 148 1.33 7.62 6.51
C ALA A 148 0.98 6.94 7.85
N ILE A 149 1.43 5.71 8.03
CA ILE A 149 1.14 4.83 9.17
C ILE A 149 2.46 4.40 9.80
N THR A 150 2.60 4.63 11.10
CA THR A 150 3.76 4.19 11.86
C THR A 150 3.75 2.68 12.12
N ASP A 151 4.92 2.12 12.41
CA ASP A 151 5.07 0.70 12.78
C ASP A 151 4.18 0.33 13.98
N GLN A 152 4.08 1.23 14.98
CA GLN A 152 3.24 1.04 16.16
C GLN A 152 1.76 0.97 15.78
N GLU A 153 1.26 1.91 14.98
CA GLU A 153 -0.14 1.95 14.54
C GLU A 153 -0.49 0.69 13.73
N ALA A 154 0.43 0.21 12.90
CA ALA A 154 0.23 -1.01 12.11
C ALA A 154 0.13 -2.25 13.02
N LEU A 155 1.02 -2.39 14.01
CA LEU A 155 1.00 -3.52 14.95
C LEU A 155 -0.26 -3.51 15.83
N ASP A 156 -0.69 -2.35 16.30
CA ASP A 156 -1.93 -2.21 17.08
C ASP A 156 -3.16 -2.61 16.25
N ALA A 157 -3.22 -2.21 14.98
CA ALA A 157 -4.30 -2.59 14.07
C ALA A 157 -4.30 -4.10 13.76
N ALA A 158 -3.10 -4.70 13.62
CA ALA A 158 -2.97 -6.15 13.45
C ALA A 158 -3.53 -6.92 14.65
N LEU A 159 -3.18 -6.49 15.86
CA LEU A 159 -3.68 -7.10 17.09
C LEU A 159 -5.19 -6.97 17.21
N GLN A 160 -5.74 -5.80 16.83
CA GLN A 160 -7.17 -5.56 16.83
C GLN A 160 -7.90 -6.50 15.87
N LEU A 161 -7.45 -6.64 14.63
CA LEU A 161 -8.04 -7.58 13.67
C LEU A 161 -7.95 -9.01 14.15
N THR A 162 -6.80 -9.41 14.71
CA THR A 162 -6.59 -10.76 15.22
C THR A 162 -7.55 -11.09 16.36
N ARG A 163 -7.80 -10.13 17.25
CA ARG A 163 -8.73 -10.33 18.40
C ARG A 163 -10.19 -10.35 17.98
N LEU A 164 -10.57 -9.54 17.00
CA LEU A 164 -11.96 -9.38 16.59
C LEU A 164 -12.40 -10.46 15.59
N GLU A 165 -11.52 -10.80 14.65
CA GLU A 165 -11.87 -11.64 13.50
C GLU A 165 -11.09 -12.98 13.46
N GLY A 166 -10.10 -13.17 14.34
CA GLY A 166 -9.24 -14.37 14.33
C GLY A 166 -8.29 -14.41 13.12
N ILE A 167 -8.06 -13.29 12.45
CA ILE A 167 -7.18 -13.17 11.28
C ILE A 167 -5.88 -12.51 11.70
N ILE A 168 -4.75 -13.19 11.47
CA ILE A 168 -3.42 -12.61 11.63
C ILE A 168 -2.99 -12.04 10.27
N PRO A 169 -3.05 -10.71 10.06
CA PRO A 169 -2.66 -10.10 8.79
C PRO A 169 -1.13 -10.05 8.64
N ALA A 170 -0.64 -9.93 7.42
CA ALA A 170 0.71 -9.47 7.19
C ALA A 170 0.89 -8.04 7.71
N ILE A 171 2.09 -7.68 8.16
CA ILE A 171 2.36 -6.31 8.69
C ILE A 171 2.11 -5.26 7.59
N GLU A 172 2.34 -5.59 6.32
CA GLU A 172 1.97 -4.76 5.19
C GLU A 172 0.48 -4.39 5.21
N SER A 173 -0.37 -5.41 5.31
CA SER A 173 -1.84 -5.23 5.33
C SER A 173 -2.31 -4.46 6.55
N SER A 174 -1.57 -4.58 7.66
CA SER A 174 -1.88 -3.86 8.90
C SER A 174 -1.74 -2.35 8.77
N HIS A 175 -0.89 -1.86 7.86
CA HIS A 175 -0.84 -0.43 7.53
C HIS A 175 -2.17 0.03 6.90
N ALA A 176 -2.75 -0.77 6.00
CA ALA A 176 -4.06 -0.45 5.45
C ALA A 176 -5.16 -0.45 6.53
N LEU A 177 -5.11 -1.42 7.47
CA LEU A 177 -6.05 -1.48 8.61
C LEU A 177 -5.93 -0.25 9.53
N ALA A 178 -4.70 0.16 9.86
CA ALA A 178 -4.46 1.32 10.71
C ALA A 178 -4.96 2.63 10.08
N ALA A 179 -5.03 2.72 8.75
CA ALA A 179 -5.58 3.88 8.06
C ALA A 179 -7.06 4.12 8.39
N LEU A 180 -7.82 3.09 8.77
CA LEU A 180 -9.22 3.23 9.23
C LEU A 180 -9.34 4.21 10.40
N ASN A 181 -8.36 4.24 11.30
CA ASN A 181 -8.36 5.12 12.48
C ASN A 181 -8.05 6.59 12.14
N LYS A 182 -7.67 6.88 10.89
CA LYS A 182 -7.31 8.24 10.41
C LYS A 182 -8.34 8.83 9.45
N ILE A 183 -9.47 8.15 9.29
CA ILE A 183 -10.54 8.54 8.38
C ILE A 183 -11.84 8.61 9.18
N GLU A 184 -12.58 9.70 9.01
CA GLU A 184 -13.92 9.83 9.54
C GLU A 184 -14.91 9.29 8.50
N PHE A 185 -15.58 8.19 8.83
CA PHE A 185 -16.58 7.56 7.99
C PHE A 185 -17.99 7.96 8.40
N GLN A 186 -18.90 8.01 7.43
CA GLN A 186 -20.33 8.10 7.71
C GLN A 186 -20.89 6.69 7.98
N PRO A 187 -21.95 6.57 8.78
CA PRO A 187 -22.55 5.25 9.08
C PRO A 187 -23.05 4.48 7.85
N SER A 188 -23.28 5.16 6.74
CA SER A 188 -23.73 4.58 5.46
C SER A 188 -22.60 4.22 4.51
N ASP A 189 -21.35 4.56 4.85
CA ASP A 189 -20.21 4.32 3.95
C ASP A 189 -19.90 2.84 3.88
N VAL A 190 -19.70 2.36 2.68
CA VAL A 190 -19.16 1.01 2.40
C VAL A 190 -17.68 1.13 2.14
N VAL A 191 -16.89 0.53 3.03
CA VAL A 191 -15.43 0.56 3.00
C VAL A 191 -14.90 -0.81 2.62
N VAL A 192 -14.13 -0.88 1.56
CA VAL A 192 -13.40 -2.09 1.17
C VAL A 192 -11.92 -1.89 1.44
N LEU A 193 -11.35 -2.78 2.23
CA LEU A 193 -9.95 -2.79 2.58
C LEU A 193 -9.31 -4.09 2.11
N THR A 194 -8.19 -3.99 1.40
CA THR A 194 -7.47 -5.17 0.91
C THR A 194 -6.51 -5.69 1.97
N VAL A 195 -6.85 -6.86 2.56
CA VAL A 195 -5.93 -7.66 3.38
C VAL A 195 -5.07 -8.50 2.44
N SER A 196 -3.99 -7.90 1.96
CA SER A 196 -3.17 -8.40 0.85
C SER A 196 -2.26 -9.58 1.21
N GLY A 197 -2.11 -9.88 2.50
CA GLY A 197 -1.24 -10.96 2.94
C GLY A 197 -1.55 -11.46 4.35
N ARG A 198 -1.05 -12.65 4.64
CA ARG A 198 -1.18 -13.34 5.93
C ARG A 198 0.08 -13.14 6.79
N GLY A 199 -0.08 -13.17 8.11
CA GLY A 199 0.95 -12.81 9.08
C GLY A 199 1.84 -13.95 9.57
N ASP A 200 1.69 -15.18 9.07
CA ASP A 200 2.53 -16.31 9.49
C ASP A 200 4.02 -16.08 9.26
N LYS A 201 4.39 -15.32 8.24
CA LYS A 201 5.76 -14.89 7.97
C LYS A 201 6.29 -13.86 8.98
N ASP A 202 5.41 -13.17 9.70
CA ASP A 202 5.72 -12.04 10.58
C ASP A 202 5.68 -12.39 12.07
N MET A 203 5.49 -13.68 12.41
CA MET A 203 5.30 -14.14 13.79
C MET A 203 6.45 -13.77 14.72
N GLU A 204 7.69 -13.74 14.23
CA GLU A 204 8.83 -13.30 15.04
C GLU A 204 8.72 -11.83 15.46
N THR A 205 8.27 -10.97 14.55
CA THR A 205 8.04 -9.55 14.84
C THR A 205 6.86 -9.36 15.77
N TYR A 206 5.77 -10.08 15.55
CA TYR A 206 4.60 -10.04 16.42
C TYR A 206 4.93 -10.52 17.85
N SER A 207 5.67 -11.63 18.01
CA SER A 207 6.08 -12.12 19.33
C SER A 207 6.90 -11.07 20.08
N LYS A 208 7.91 -10.49 19.43
CA LYS A 208 8.74 -9.44 20.04
C LYS A 208 7.94 -8.22 20.52
N TYR A 209 6.83 -7.94 19.85
CA TYR A 209 5.97 -6.81 20.18
C TYR A 209 4.99 -7.13 21.32
N PHE A 210 4.42 -8.32 21.33
CA PHE A 210 3.39 -8.72 22.29
C PHE A 210 3.93 -9.34 23.59
N ASP A 211 5.19 -9.77 23.61
CA ASP A 211 5.86 -10.29 24.82
C ASP A 211 6.38 -9.17 25.75
N LYS A 212 6.03 -7.91 25.46
CA LYS A 212 6.34 -6.74 26.30
C LYS A 212 5.14 -6.37 27.16
#